data_54d1992a4a810cb06237ebd0eb0b130e
#
_entry.id   54d1992a4a810cb06237ebd0eb0b130e
#
_cell.length_a   1.000
_cell.length_b   1.000
_cell.length_c   1.000
_cell.angle_alpha   90.00
_cell.angle_beta   90.00
_cell.angle_gamma   90.00
#
_symmetry.space_group_name_H-M   'P 1'
#
loop_
_entity.id
_entity.type
_entity.pdbx_description
1 polymer ?
#
loop_
_entity_poly.entity_id
_entity_poly.type
_entity_poly.pdbx_seq_one_letter_code
_entity_poly.pdbx_strand_id
1 'polypeptide(L)'
;MKRLIYTIAALSLFAAPACQDRDLEGGEMILTSPSAETISGSLQGDDYVVTWNNPSGMKMMVTYYADGTLSGSEVVDGNTFTLKNVPTNVNYEFVFKLTDGNNISSGVVKTFLREGASSVAGISMSQVEKDGGYDAYVEWKKAEDADKVFLTATNGEKTISETFNSSTTNYTIPDVVSGEVWNVTFVAENSKGKSPSVSSSLKIGKTAIGFLSVYANADELISNGDDDEATAWLWLHETYPTAQFVSFNDVKSADDINNFRVLFWIRDLEGVGETEVWTMPANVEAATPVIKDWYKEGGSLLLWSHATVYAAHLGRVSLDDLKNNDHAFGMGEGGINNDVWKMAVALNPGSKFTKDHSTHPIYKGLEVESTDRTKLIAFKGPGWTEDHNCLFFNIPSLLTGKGNQDEDCYTALTQVYGIYPLGTWDSQIDWVSQMNVWEAQQGNTEFKGTLLCIGNGGCEFSMKNTDGTPDKSAHPKNNIYQDNVFTLAKNSLEYLKTR
;
A
#
# COMPACT_ATOMS: atom_id res chain seq x y z
N MET A 1 -43.30 4.12 33.25
CA MET A 1 -44.00 4.45 32.02
C MET A 1 -43.54 5.82 31.52
N LYS A 2 -42.36 5.96 31.02
CA LYS A 2 -41.82 7.16 30.30
C LYS A 2 -40.53 6.78 29.58
N ARG A 3 -40.56 5.83 28.64
CA ARG A 3 -39.44 5.51 27.73
C ARG A 3 -39.94 4.82 26.46
N LEU A 4 -40.94 5.41 25.79
CA LEU A 4 -41.41 4.85 24.52
C LEU A 4 -42.00 5.93 23.58
N ILE A 5 -41.39 7.10 23.48
CA ILE A 5 -41.88 8.18 22.56
C ILE A 5 -40.76 8.85 21.76
N TYR A 6 -39.53 8.32 21.75
CA TYR A 6 -38.45 8.96 20.98
C TYR A 6 -37.93 8.15 19.77
N THR A 7 -38.62 7.05 19.40
CA THR A 7 -38.15 6.22 18.28
C THR A 7 -38.99 6.33 17.00
N ILE A 8 -39.97 7.24 16.95
CA ILE A 8 -40.81 7.43 15.75
C ILE A 8 -40.62 8.81 15.07
N ALA A 9 -39.82 9.68 15.61
CA ALA A 9 -39.59 11.02 15.04
C ALA A 9 -38.39 11.13 14.09
N ALA A 10 -37.60 10.06 13.88
CA ALA A 10 -36.42 10.09 13.00
C ALA A 10 -36.66 9.50 11.60
N LEU A 11 -37.86 8.96 11.33
CA LEU A 11 -38.17 8.35 10.02
C LEU A 11 -39.05 9.23 9.11
N SER A 12 -39.35 10.46 9.49
CA SER A 12 -40.20 11.35 8.70
C SER A 12 -39.53 12.57 8.10
N LEU A 13 -38.17 12.61 8.11
CA LEU A 13 -37.44 13.79 7.56
C LEU A 13 -36.78 13.52 6.20
N PHE A 14 -37.01 12.38 5.55
CA PHE A 14 -36.57 12.14 4.17
C PHE A 14 -37.70 12.02 3.14
N ALA A 15 -38.90 12.41 3.47
CA ALA A 15 -39.89 12.81 2.47
C ALA A 15 -39.66 14.30 2.14
N ALA A 16 -38.54 14.61 1.50
CA ALA A 16 -38.40 15.90 0.84
C ALA A 16 -39.46 16.00 -0.23
N PRO A 17 -40.19 17.10 -0.34
CA PRO A 17 -41.21 17.30 -1.35
C PRO A 17 -40.53 17.37 -2.72
N ALA A 18 -40.54 16.29 -3.45
CA ALA A 18 -40.35 16.28 -4.87
C ALA A 18 -41.70 16.66 -5.49
N CYS A 19 -42.08 17.88 -5.42
CA CYS A 19 -43.08 18.53 -6.28
C CYS A 19 -43.14 20.01 -5.86
N GLN A 20 -42.20 20.81 -6.28
CA GLN A 20 -42.53 22.15 -6.68
C GLN A 20 -42.74 22.10 -8.18
N ASP A 21 -44.00 22.16 -8.58
CA ASP A 21 -44.35 22.60 -9.94
C ASP A 21 -43.66 23.94 -10.15
N ARG A 22 -42.51 23.93 -10.78
CA ARG A 22 -42.01 25.10 -11.49
C ARG A 22 -42.72 25.06 -12.82
N ASP A 23 -43.62 26.01 -13.03
CA ASP A 23 -44.05 26.38 -14.37
C ASP A 23 -42.80 26.75 -15.17
N LEU A 24 -42.24 25.80 -15.89
CA LEU A 24 -41.14 25.99 -16.84
C LEU A 24 -41.75 26.52 -18.14
N GLU A 25 -41.86 27.83 -18.23
CA GLU A 25 -42.03 28.50 -19.52
C GLU A 25 -40.73 28.39 -20.32
N GLY A 26 -40.66 27.40 -21.21
CA GLY A 26 -39.54 27.17 -22.13
C GLY A 26 -39.08 25.73 -22.08
N GLY A 27 -39.32 24.96 -23.10
CA GLY A 27 -39.19 23.53 -23.22
C GLY A 27 -37.81 22.95 -22.82
N GLU A 28 -37.52 22.90 -21.54
CA GLU A 28 -36.44 22.09 -20.99
C GLU A 28 -36.87 20.60 -21.08
N MET A 29 -36.16 19.82 -21.85
CA MET A 29 -36.35 18.38 -21.86
C MET A 29 -36.02 17.81 -20.51
N ILE A 30 -37.03 17.47 -19.72
CA ILE A 30 -36.84 16.65 -18.51
C ILE A 30 -36.46 15.26 -18.99
N LEU A 31 -35.23 14.83 -18.64
CA LEU A 31 -34.81 13.46 -18.90
C LEU A 31 -35.71 12.48 -18.15
N THR A 32 -36.32 11.56 -18.89
CA THR A 32 -37.09 10.47 -18.28
C THR A 32 -36.14 9.52 -17.56
N SER A 33 -36.57 8.99 -16.41
CA SER A 33 -35.84 7.96 -15.69
C SER A 33 -35.60 6.72 -16.58
N PRO A 34 -34.50 6.00 -16.36
CA PRO A 34 -34.33 4.72 -17.03
C PRO A 34 -35.46 3.75 -16.64
N SER A 35 -35.83 2.83 -17.56
CA SER A 35 -36.83 1.81 -17.23
C SER A 35 -36.23 0.76 -16.30
N ALA A 36 -36.85 0.52 -15.16
CA ALA A 36 -36.43 -0.50 -14.21
C ALA A 36 -36.39 -1.91 -14.84
N GLU A 37 -37.23 -2.17 -15.83
CA GLU A 37 -37.33 -3.46 -16.53
C GLU A 37 -36.12 -3.72 -17.43
N THR A 38 -35.45 -2.69 -17.91
CA THR A 38 -34.28 -2.80 -18.77
C THR A 38 -32.99 -2.96 -17.97
N ILE A 39 -33.02 -2.76 -16.66
CA ILE A 39 -31.84 -2.88 -15.78
C ILE A 39 -31.86 -4.27 -15.14
N SER A 40 -30.88 -5.08 -15.49
CA SER A 40 -30.69 -6.42 -14.95
C SER A 40 -29.28 -6.60 -14.39
N GLY A 41 -29.17 -7.31 -13.29
CA GLY A 41 -27.89 -7.60 -12.66
C GLY A 41 -27.73 -9.08 -12.35
N SER A 42 -26.53 -9.59 -12.45
CA SER A 42 -26.19 -10.97 -12.10
C SER A 42 -24.78 -11.07 -11.54
N LEU A 43 -24.59 -12.05 -10.66
CA LEU A 43 -23.27 -12.40 -10.16
C LEU A 43 -22.51 -13.18 -11.26
N GLN A 44 -21.30 -12.77 -11.57
CA GLN A 44 -20.39 -13.44 -12.50
C GLN A 44 -19.05 -13.66 -11.77
N GLY A 45 -18.83 -14.88 -11.28
CA GLY A 45 -17.75 -15.15 -10.33
C GLY A 45 -17.96 -14.36 -9.03
N ASP A 46 -16.99 -13.54 -8.68
CA ASP A 46 -17.05 -12.67 -7.49
C ASP A 46 -17.54 -11.25 -7.82
N ASP A 47 -17.82 -10.97 -9.07
CA ASP A 47 -18.26 -9.66 -9.54
C ASP A 47 -19.78 -9.60 -9.73
N TYR A 48 -20.39 -8.47 -9.39
CA TYR A 48 -21.78 -8.18 -9.73
C TYR A 48 -21.84 -7.31 -10.98
N VAL A 49 -22.36 -7.88 -12.07
CA VAL A 49 -22.47 -7.22 -13.37
C VAL A 49 -23.89 -6.75 -13.57
N VAL A 50 -24.07 -5.46 -13.79
CA VAL A 50 -25.37 -4.84 -14.11
C VAL A 50 -25.35 -4.37 -15.55
N THR A 51 -26.40 -4.69 -16.30
CA THR A 51 -26.57 -4.30 -17.69
C THR A 51 -27.89 -3.55 -17.89
N TRP A 52 -27.92 -2.66 -18.88
CA TRP A 52 -29.09 -1.87 -19.25
C TRP A 52 -29.06 -1.49 -20.72
N ASN A 53 -30.10 -0.80 -21.17
CA ASN A 53 -30.13 -0.19 -22.49
C ASN A 53 -30.20 1.33 -22.35
N ASN A 54 -29.21 2.05 -22.87
CA ASN A 54 -29.24 3.50 -22.95
C ASN A 54 -29.99 3.97 -24.20
N PRO A 55 -30.83 5.01 -24.08
CA PRO A 55 -31.28 5.77 -25.25
C PRO A 55 -30.08 6.40 -25.98
N SER A 56 -30.21 6.63 -27.27
CA SER A 56 -29.14 7.24 -28.08
C SER A 56 -28.71 8.60 -27.52
N GLY A 57 -27.40 8.77 -27.36
CA GLY A 57 -26.81 10.01 -26.82
C GLY A 57 -26.85 10.15 -25.30
N MET A 58 -27.33 9.13 -24.57
CA MET A 58 -27.39 9.15 -23.10
C MET A 58 -26.34 8.25 -22.49
N LYS A 59 -25.86 8.66 -21.32
CA LYS A 59 -24.99 7.87 -20.44
C LYS A 59 -25.75 7.49 -19.17
N MET A 60 -25.28 6.44 -18.47
CA MET A 60 -25.86 6.04 -17.19
C MET A 60 -24.97 6.50 -16.04
N MET A 61 -25.49 7.31 -15.17
CA MET A 61 -24.88 7.57 -13.86
C MET A 61 -25.32 6.48 -12.90
N VAL A 62 -24.38 5.71 -12.41
CA VAL A 62 -24.58 4.64 -11.42
C VAL A 62 -23.99 5.09 -10.10
N THR A 63 -24.85 5.27 -9.10
CA THR A 63 -24.44 5.55 -7.72
C THR A 63 -24.80 4.34 -6.88
N TYR A 64 -23.91 3.88 -6.02
CA TYR A 64 -24.20 2.72 -5.20
C TYR A 64 -23.78 2.93 -3.74
N TYR A 65 -24.56 2.28 -2.88
CA TYR A 65 -24.40 2.30 -1.44
C TYR A 65 -24.21 0.88 -0.94
N ALA A 66 -23.37 0.69 0.07
CA ALA A 66 -23.17 -0.56 0.79
C ALA A 66 -23.66 -0.35 2.24
N ASP A 67 -24.64 -1.14 2.68
CA ASP A 67 -25.29 -1.00 3.99
C ASP A 67 -25.68 0.46 4.31
N GLY A 68 -26.22 1.16 3.31
CA GLY A 68 -26.66 2.55 3.43
C GLY A 68 -25.56 3.61 3.33
N THR A 69 -24.29 3.21 3.22
CA THR A 69 -23.16 4.13 3.07
C THR A 69 -22.79 4.29 1.60
N LEU A 70 -22.63 5.53 1.12
CA LEU A 70 -22.20 5.81 -0.23
C LEU A 70 -20.82 5.15 -0.49
N SER A 71 -20.76 4.27 -1.49
CA SER A 71 -19.57 3.49 -1.83
C SER A 71 -18.96 3.88 -3.17
N GLY A 72 -19.74 4.53 -4.04
CA GLY A 72 -19.22 5.04 -5.30
C GLY A 72 -20.28 5.67 -6.18
N SER A 73 -19.82 6.44 -7.16
CA SER A 73 -20.65 7.01 -8.22
C SER A 73 -19.82 7.15 -9.48
N GLU A 74 -20.36 6.67 -10.61
CA GLU A 74 -19.67 6.65 -11.89
C GLU A 74 -20.64 6.98 -13.02
N VAL A 75 -20.16 7.70 -14.04
CA VAL A 75 -20.90 7.92 -15.28
C VAL A 75 -20.37 6.97 -16.35
N VAL A 76 -21.19 6.01 -16.74
CA VAL A 76 -20.87 4.94 -17.68
C VAL A 76 -21.36 5.28 -19.06
N ASP A 77 -20.46 5.30 -20.03
CA ASP A 77 -20.76 5.57 -21.45
C ASP A 77 -21.26 4.32 -22.20
N GLY A 78 -21.17 3.16 -21.57
CA GLY A 78 -21.62 1.87 -22.08
C GLY A 78 -22.94 1.42 -21.49
N ASN A 79 -23.22 0.13 -21.69
CA ASN A 79 -24.43 -0.55 -21.22
C ASN A 79 -24.19 -1.45 -20.01
N THR A 80 -23.02 -1.39 -19.40
CA THR A 80 -22.61 -2.33 -18.35
C THR A 80 -21.80 -1.64 -17.28
N PHE A 81 -22.14 -1.92 -16.03
CA PHE A 81 -21.34 -1.58 -14.85
C PHE A 81 -20.96 -2.86 -14.12
N THR A 82 -19.75 -2.92 -13.61
CA THR A 82 -19.26 -4.09 -12.86
C THR A 82 -18.73 -3.66 -11.51
N LEU A 83 -19.40 -4.11 -10.46
CA LEU A 83 -18.88 -4.01 -9.11
C LEU A 83 -18.01 -5.24 -8.83
N LYS A 84 -16.71 -5.00 -8.58
CA LYS A 84 -15.70 -6.05 -8.42
C LYS A 84 -15.67 -6.62 -7.01
N ASN A 85 -15.38 -7.94 -6.90
CA ASN A 85 -15.11 -8.65 -5.65
C ASN A 85 -16.16 -8.40 -4.58
N VAL A 86 -17.42 -8.57 -4.92
CA VAL A 86 -18.54 -8.23 -4.02
C VAL A 86 -18.55 -9.13 -2.78
N PRO A 87 -18.37 -8.57 -1.58
CA PRO A 87 -18.46 -9.33 -0.34
C PRO A 87 -19.85 -9.92 -0.12
N THR A 88 -19.93 -10.99 0.66
CA THR A 88 -21.19 -11.57 1.10
C THR A 88 -21.81 -10.77 2.24
N ASN A 89 -23.13 -10.87 2.36
CA ASN A 89 -23.93 -10.32 3.46
C ASN A 89 -23.89 -8.77 3.56
N VAL A 90 -23.54 -8.09 2.49
CA VAL A 90 -23.61 -6.63 2.35
C VAL A 90 -24.80 -6.29 1.44
N ASN A 91 -25.68 -5.40 1.92
CA ASN A 91 -26.81 -4.94 1.14
C ASN A 91 -26.39 -3.78 0.24
N TYR A 92 -26.40 -4.01 -1.05
CA TYR A 92 -26.14 -2.95 -2.04
C TYR A 92 -27.44 -2.34 -2.53
N GLU A 93 -27.46 -1.02 -2.58
CA GLU A 93 -28.49 -0.23 -3.25
C GLU A 93 -27.84 0.55 -4.41
N PHE A 94 -28.31 0.31 -5.62
CA PHE A 94 -27.85 1.00 -6.82
C PHE A 94 -28.91 1.99 -7.29
N VAL A 95 -28.50 3.23 -7.54
CA VAL A 95 -29.35 4.28 -8.12
C VAL A 95 -28.86 4.56 -9.53
N PHE A 96 -29.71 4.31 -10.51
CA PHE A 96 -29.45 4.50 -11.93
C PHE A 96 -30.14 5.75 -12.43
N LYS A 97 -29.39 6.69 -13.03
CA LYS A 97 -29.91 7.94 -13.60
C LYS A 97 -29.36 8.12 -15.00
N LEU A 98 -30.20 8.53 -15.95
CA LEU A 98 -29.73 8.94 -17.27
C LEU A 98 -29.16 10.36 -17.21
N THR A 99 -28.12 10.62 -18.01
CA THR A 99 -27.56 11.95 -18.20
C THR A 99 -27.15 12.17 -19.67
N ASP A 100 -27.34 13.38 -20.14
CA ASP A 100 -26.83 13.89 -21.43
C ASP A 100 -25.54 14.72 -21.25
N GLY A 101 -25.03 14.79 -20.00
CA GLY A 101 -23.87 15.61 -19.60
C GLY A 101 -24.25 16.95 -18.98
N ASN A 102 -25.45 17.47 -19.26
CA ASN A 102 -25.96 18.74 -18.71
C ASN A 102 -27.11 18.51 -17.72
N ASN A 103 -27.93 17.50 -17.98
CA ASN A 103 -29.11 17.18 -17.20
C ASN A 103 -29.00 15.76 -16.63
N ILE A 104 -29.68 15.52 -15.52
CA ILE A 104 -29.73 14.22 -14.86
C ILE A 104 -31.18 13.87 -14.58
N SER A 105 -31.61 12.67 -14.95
CA SER A 105 -32.97 12.18 -14.72
C SER A 105 -33.22 11.86 -13.23
N SER A 106 -34.47 11.64 -12.87
CA SER A 106 -34.81 10.94 -11.64
C SER A 106 -34.22 9.52 -11.65
N GLY A 107 -33.93 8.97 -10.46
CA GLY A 107 -33.26 7.69 -10.33
C GLY A 107 -34.22 6.50 -10.30
N VAL A 108 -33.73 5.34 -10.72
CA VAL A 108 -34.33 4.03 -10.46
C VAL A 108 -33.41 3.26 -9.49
N VAL A 109 -34.02 2.67 -8.48
CA VAL A 109 -33.29 1.92 -7.45
C VAL A 109 -33.37 0.42 -7.72
N LYS A 110 -32.23 -0.26 -7.61
CA LYS A 110 -32.12 -1.72 -7.58
C LYS A 110 -31.32 -2.13 -6.36
N THR A 111 -31.70 -3.22 -5.74
CA THR A 111 -30.97 -3.78 -4.59
C THR A 111 -30.33 -5.10 -4.97
N PHE A 112 -29.21 -5.39 -4.35
CA PHE A 112 -28.51 -6.65 -4.48
C PHE A 112 -27.91 -7.09 -3.15
N LEU A 113 -28.05 -8.34 -2.85
CA LEU A 113 -27.42 -9.01 -1.69
C LEU A 113 -26.80 -10.31 -2.17
N ARG A 114 -25.49 -10.45 -1.98
CA ARG A 114 -24.81 -11.74 -2.11
C ARG A 114 -24.88 -12.47 -0.78
N GLU A 115 -25.69 -13.51 -0.68
CA GLU A 115 -25.69 -14.37 0.48
C GLU A 115 -24.54 -15.38 0.44
N GLY A 116 -24.00 -15.75 1.60
CA GLY A 116 -22.94 -16.76 1.70
C GLY A 116 -22.13 -16.65 2.97
N ALA A 117 -21.04 -17.43 3.02
CA ALA A 117 -20.05 -17.32 4.08
C ALA A 117 -19.23 -16.02 3.95
N SER A 118 -18.70 -15.52 5.04
CA SER A 118 -17.71 -14.44 5.02
C SER A 118 -16.38 -14.93 4.43
N SER A 119 -15.65 -14.03 3.76
CA SER A 119 -14.33 -14.37 3.22
C SER A 119 -13.37 -14.77 4.34
N VAL A 120 -12.48 -15.70 4.02
CA VAL A 120 -11.37 -16.06 4.92
C VAL A 120 -10.49 -14.82 5.16
N ALA A 121 -10.10 -14.61 6.40
CA ALA A 121 -9.31 -13.45 6.79
C ALA A 121 -7.99 -13.86 7.45
N GLY A 122 -7.07 -12.90 7.56
CA GLY A 122 -5.80 -13.08 8.27
C GLY A 122 -4.91 -14.14 7.65
N ILE A 123 -4.93 -14.27 6.31
CA ILE A 123 -4.09 -15.22 5.60
C ILE A 123 -2.64 -14.77 5.72
N SER A 124 -1.78 -15.66 6.20
CA SER A 124 -0.33 -15.50 6.19
C SER A 124 0.33 -16.71 5.58
N MET A 125 1.44 -16.49 4.91
CA MET A 125 2.28 -17.55 4.35
C MET A 125 3.71 -17.37 4.84
N SER A 126 4.35 -18.48 5.20
CA SER A 126 5.77 -18.51 5.56
C SER A 126 6.40 -19.78 5.00
N GLN A 127 7.70 -19.75 4.79
CA GLN A 127 8.43 -20.98 4.47
C GLN A 127 9.03 -21.57 5.74
N VAL A 128 9.12 -22.88 5.75
CA VAL A 128 9.81 -23.67 6.77
C VAL A 128 10.97 -24.38 6.10
N GLU A 129 12.18 -24.07 6.53
CA GLU A 129 13.37 -24.77 6.05
C GLU A 129 13.42 -26.18 6.61
N LYS A 130 13.81 -27.13 5.78
CA LYS A 130 14.06 -28.51 6.16
C LYS A 130 15.28 -29.03 5.44
N ASP A 131 15.78 -30.20 5.88
CA ASP A 131 16.93 -30.83 5.24
C ASP A 131 16.63 -31.07 3.75
N GLY A 132 17.41 -30.41 2.90
CA GLY A 132 17.31 -30.51 1.43
C GLY A 132 16.21 -29.68 0.76
N GLY A 133 15.54 -28.71 1.46
CA GLY A 133 14.53 -27.88 0.80
C GLY A 133 13.64 -27.07 1.74
N TYR A 134 12.41 -26.83 1.30
CA TYR A 134 11.44 -26.00 2.01
C TYR A 134 10.06 -26.65 1.99
N ASP A 135 9.24 -26.29 2.99
CA ASP A 135 7.79 -26.40 2.95
C ASP A 135 7.19 -25.01 3.01
N ALA A 136 6.00 -24.79 2.43
CA ALA A 136 5.27 -23.53 2.59
C ALA A 136 4.15 -23.74 3.61
N TYR A 137 4.18 -22.99 4.70
CA TYR A 137 3.18 -23.01 5.76
C TYR A 137 2.20 -21.88 5.54
N VAL A 138 0.92 -22.22 5.55
CA VAL A 138 -0.19 -21.28 5.33
C VAL A 138 -1.06 -21.27 6.58
N GLU A 139 -1.30 -20.10 7.11
CA GLU A 139 -2.22 -19.86 8.23
C GLU A 139 -3.34 -18.92 7.82
N TRP A 140 -4.50 -19.06 8.46
CA TRP A 140 -5.63 -18.15 8.33
C TRP A 140 -6.47 -18.11 9.60
N LYS A 141 -7.28 -17.08 9.76
CA LYS A 141 -8.25 -16.99 10.86
C LYS A 141 -9.40 -17.92 10.57
N LYS A 142 -9.93 -18.53 11.65
CA LYS A 142 -11.14 -19.34 11.60
C LYS A 142 -12.29 -18.56 10.94
N ALA A 143 -12.95 -19.18 9.97
CA ALA A 143 -14.13 -18.63 9.31
C ALA A 143 -15.37 -19.02 10.14
N GLU A 144 -15.81 -18.10 11.00
CA GLU A 144 -16.81 -18.40 12.06
C GLU A 144 -18.20 -18.76 11.53
N ASP A 145 -18.57 -18.24 10.36
CA ASP A 145 -19.87 -18.47 9.72
C ASP A 145 -19.82 -19.48 8.56
N ALA A 146 -18.69 -20.18 8.39
CA ALA A 146 -18.49 -21.17 7.34
C ALA A 146 -18.61 -22.60 7.87
N ASP A 147 -19.10 -23.51 7.03
CA ASP A 147 -19.07 -24.95 7.25
C ASP A 147 -17.78 -25.57 6.70
N LYS A 148 -17.31 -25.02 5.55
CA LYS A 148 -16.14 -25.49 4.82
C LYS A 148 -15.28 -24.34 4.35
N VAL A 149 -13.98 -24.63 4.20
CA VAL A 149 -12.99 -23.76 3.58
C VAL A 149 -12.29 -24.54 2.47
N PHE A 150 -12.33 -24.02 1.26
CA PHE A 150 -11.60 -24.53 0.10
C PHE A 150 -10.30 -23.75 -0.06
N LEU A 151 -9.21 -24.46 -0.19
CA LEU A 151 -7.90 -23.91 -0.50
C LEU A 151 -7.46 -24.44 -1.86
N THR A 152 -7.02 -23.54 -2.73
CA THR A 152 -6.31 -23.89 -3.95
C THR A 152 -4.93 -23.23 -3.87
N ALA A 153 -3.87 -24.04 -3.94
CA ALA A 153 -2.49 -23.58 -3.96
C ALA A 153 -1.85 -23.92 -5.31
N THR A 154 -1.20 -22.98 -5.96
CA THR A 154 -0.54 -23.22 -7.24
C THR A 154 0.75 -22.41 -7.39
N ASN A 155 1.76 -23.00 -8.04
CA ASN A 155 2.97 -22.31 -8.50
C ASN A 155 2.97 -22.07 -10.03
N GLY A 156 1.81 -22.28 -10.70
CA GLY A 156 1.66 -22.19 -12.15
C GLY A 156 1.83 -23.53 -12.88
N GLU A 157 2.67 -24.42 -12.35
CA GLU A 157 2.88 -25.76 -12.91
C GLU A 157 2.12 -26.84 -12.14
N LYS A 158 2.14 -26.74 -10.81
CA LYS A 158 1.49 -27.67 -9.86
C LYS A 158 0.31 -26.96 -9.21
N THR A 159 -0.79 -27.68 -9.05
CA THR A 159 -1.98 -27.19 -8.31
C THR A 159 -2.38 -28.23 -7.28
N ILE A 160 -2.62 -27.77 -6.06
CA ILE A 160 -3.13 -28.54 -4.92
C ILE A 160 -4.49 -27.94 -4.56
N SER A 161 -5.47 -28.81 -4.36
CA SER A 161 -6.81 -28.38 -3.94
C SER A 161 -7.23 -29.18 -2.72
N GLU A 162 -7.56 -28.48 -1.64
CA GLU A 162 -7.94 -29.07 -0.36
C GLU A 162 -9.28 -28.49 0.12
N THR A 163 -9.98 -29.28 0.90
CA THR A 163 -11.22 -28.88 1.55
C THR A 163 -11.12 -29.17 3.04
N PHE A 164 -11.28 -28.14 3.83
CA PHE A 164 -11.22 -28.19 5.29
C PHE A 164 -12.57 -27.91 5.93
N ASN A 165 -12.77 -28.38 7.15
CA ASN A 165 -13.81 -27.86 7.99
C ASN A 165 -13.44 -26.47 8.53
N SER A 166 -14.40 -25.71 9.01
CA SER A 166 -14.19 -24.33 9.48
C SER A 166 -13.24 -24.17 10.68
N SER A 167 -12.95 -25.28 11.40
CA SER A 167 -12.04 -25.25 12.55
C SER A 167 -10.57 -25.37 12.17
N THR A 168 -10.27 -25.79 10.95
CA THR A 168 -8.91 -25.86 10.43
C THR A 168 -8.42 -24.44 10.09
N THR A 169 -7.24 -24.09 10.56
CA THR A 169 -6.65 -22.74 10.40
C THR A 169 -5.25 -22.74 9.81
N ASN A 170 -4.74 -23.89 9.37
CA ASN A 170 -3.44 -23.99 8.74
C ASN A 170 -3.35 -25.17 7.77
N TYR A 171 -2.38 -25.08 6.87
CA TYR A 171 -2.03 -26.12 5.94
C TYR A 171 -0.54 -26.01 5.56
N THR A 172 0.11 -27.13 5.32
CA THR A 172 1.50 -27.16 4.84
C THR A 172 1.52 -27.67 3.40
N ILE A 173 2.09 -26.90 2.51
CA ILE A 173 2.41 -27.31 1.14
C ILE A 173 3.82 -27.92 1.19
N PRO A 174 3.97 -29.23 1.04
CA PRO A 174 5.26 -29.87 1.20
C PRO A 174 6.13 -29.75 -0.04
N ASP A 175 7.46 -29.86 0.16
CA ASP A 175 8.46 -30.01 -0.90
C ASP A 175 8.40 -28.91 -1.96
N VAL A 176 8.31 -27.66 -1.51
CA VAL A 176 8.36 -26.49 -2.38
C VAL A 176 9.81 -26.16 -2.72
N VAL A 177 10.05 -25.67 -3.93
CA VAL A 177 11.40 -25.45 -4.46
C VAL A 177 11.79 -23.98 -4.44
N SER A 178 13.04 -23.69 -4.12
CA SER A 178 13.58 -22.33 -4.15
C SER A 178 13.38 -21.67 -5.53
N GLY A 179 12.85 -20.45 -5.53
CA GLY A 179 12.52 -19.70 -6.73
C GLY A 179 11.06 -19.81 -7.17
N GLU A 180 10.31 -20.79 -6.68
CA GLU A 180 8.88 -20.90 -6.95
C GLU A 180 8.10 -19.78 -6.27
N VAL A 181 7.02 -19.33 -6.93
CA VAL A 181 6.01 -18.44 -6.33
C VAL A 181 4.74 -19.26 -6.15
N TRP A 182 4.38 -19.51 -4.91
CA TRP A 182 3.14 -20.19 -4.57
C TRP A 182 2.03 -19.16 -4.28
N ASN A 183 0.92 -19.32 -4.99
CA ASN A 183 -0.29 -18.54 -4.78
C ASN A 183 -1.33 -19.43 -4.11
N VAL A 184 -1.92 -18.98 -3.02
CA VAL A 184 -3.04 -19.64 -2.36
C VAL A 184 -4.29 -18.82 -2.53
N THR A 185 -5.38 -19.49 -2.83
CA THR A 185 -6.71 -18.89 -2.95
C THR A 185 -7.68 -19.62 -2.05
N PHE A 186 -8.43 -18.88 -1.27
CA PHE A 186 -9.41 -19.40 -0.33
C PHE A 186 -10.82 -19.00 -0.73
N VAL A 187 -11.76 -19.93 -0.54
CA VAL A 187 -13.19 -19.70 -0.63
C VAL A 187 -13.84 -20.38 0.57
N ALA A 188 -14.62 -19.66 1.35
CA ALA A 188 -15.45 -20.23 2.41
C ALA A 188 -16.85 -20.56 1.90
N GLU A 189 -17.54 -21.54 2.49
CA GLU A 189 -18.89 -21.95 2.10
C GLU A 189 -19.73 -22.27 3.34
N ASN A 190 -20.98 -21.84 3.32
CA ASN A 190 -22.03 -22.25 4.26
C ASN A 190 -23.30 -22.62 3.49
N SER A 191 -24.38 -22.93 4.22
CA SER A 191 -25.66 -23.31 3.62
C SER A 191 -26.31 -22.24 2.74
N LYS A 192 -25.88 -20.97 2.85
CA LYS A 192 -26.39 -19.85 2.04
C LYS A 192 -25.58 -19.62 0.77
N GLY A 193 -24.32 -20.04 0.75
CA GLY A 193 -23.47 -19.86 -0.43
C GLY A 193 -21.98 -19.71 -0.13
N LYS A 194 -21.22 -19.38 -1.19
CA LYS A 194 -19.76 -19.21 -1.14
C LYS A 194 -19.38 -17.75 -0.97
N SER A 195 -18.31 -17.56 -0.20
CA SER A 195 -17.65 -16.24 -0.10
C SER A 195 -17.00 -15.84 -1.43
N PRO A 196 -16.65 -14.55 -1.60
CA PRO A 196 -15.63 -14.15 -2.55
C PRO A 196 -14.31 -14.88 -2.28
N SER A 197 -13.53 -15.06 -3.35
CA SER A 197 -12.17 -15.59 -3.23
C SER A 197 -11.23 -14.56 -2.63
N VAL A 198 -10.32 -15.01 -1.79
CA VAL A 198 -9.21 -14.20 -1.26
C VAL A 198 -7.91 -14.95 -1.48
N SER A 199 -6.84 -14.23 -1.82
CA SER A 199 -5.59 -14.83 -2.20
C SER A 199 -4.40 -14.23 -1.45
N SER A 200 -3.34 -15.02 -1.31
CA SER A 200 -2.03 -14.61 -0.83
C SER A 200 -0.95 -15.33 -1.62
N SER A 201 0.28 -14.82 -1.61
CA SER A 201 1.39 -15.44 -2.31
C SER A 201 2.67 -15.44 -1.48
N LEU A 202 3.53 -16.43 -1.76
CA LEU A 202 4.85 -16.58 -1.13
C LEU A 202 5.86 -17.00 -2.18
N LYS A 203 6.97 -16.26 -2.28
CA LYS A 203 8.13 -16.71 -3.05
C LYS A 203 9.05 -17.52 -2.14
N ILE A 204 9.34 -18.74 -2.56
CA ILE A 204 10.18 -19.69 -1.84
C ILE A 204 11.67 -19.40 -2.08
N GLY A 205 12.48 -19.60 -1.08
CA GLY A 205 13.94 -19.53 -1.20
C GLY A 205 14.56 -18.59 -0.20
N LYS A 206 15.54 -17.84 -0.62
CA LYS A 206 16.39 -17.03 0.25
C LYS A 206 15.58 -16.07 1.11
N THR A 207 15.88 -16.03 2.41
CA THR A 207 15.26 -15.13 3.39
C THR A 207 16.26 -14.19 4.04
N ALA A 208 17.55 -14.36 3.71
CA ALA A 208 18.60 -13.55 4.30
C ALA A 208 18.44 -12.06 3.95
N ILE A 209 18.75 -11.22 4.94
CA ILE A 209 18.75 -9.76 4.82
C ILE A 209 20.21 -9.31 4.83
N GLY A 210 20.60 -8.51 3.84
CA GLY A 210 21.88 -7.81 3.82
C GLY A 210 21.69 -6.34 4.20
N PHE A 211 22.45 -5.86 5.16
CA PHE A 211 22.51 -4.43 5.50
C PHE A 211 23.64 -3.77 4.72
N LEU A 212 23.29 -2.96 3.75
CA LEU A 212 24.26 -2.23 2.92
C LEU A 212 24.84 -1.04 3.69
N SER A 213 26.15 -0.86 3.61
CA SER A 213 26.82 0.28 4.22
C SER A 213 28.02 0.77 3.38
N VAL A 214 28.31 2.05 3.47
CA VAL A 214 29.50 2.68 2.90
C VAL A 214 30.76 2.33 3.69
N TYR A 215 30.61 1.92 4.94
CA TYR A 215 31.70 1.53 5.84
C TYR A 215 32.19 0.11 5.54
N ALA A 216 33.43 -0.19 5.87
CA ALA A 216 34.03 -1.48 5.58
C ALA A 216 33.47 -2.61 6.43
N ASN A 217 32.99 -2.32 7.64
CA ASN A 217 32.43 -3.29 8.55
C ASN A 217 31.55 -2.61 9.61
N ALA A 218 30.83 -3.41 10.38
CA ALA A 218 29.91 -2.93 11.42
C ALA A 218 30.58 -2.12 12.53
N ASP A 219 31.78 -2.49 12.96
CA ASP A 219 32.51 -1.77 13.99
C ASP A 219 32.89 -0.36 13.54
N GLU A 220 33.25 -0.22 12.27
CA GLU A 220 33.57 1.08 11.67
C GLU A 220 32.31 1.94 11.56
N LEU A 221 31.18 1.38 11.12
CA LEU A 221 29.90 2.07 11.11
C LEU A 221 29.53 2.57 12.50
N ILE A 222 29.54 1.71 13.52
CA ILE A 222 29.17 2.06 14.90
C ILE A 222 30.10 3.15 15.45
N SER A 223 31.38 3.11 15.11
CA SER A 223 32.36 4.05 15.65
C SER A 223 32.34 5.41 14.94
N ASN A 224 32.16 5.43 13.62
CA ASN A 224 32.39 6.60 12.79
C ASN A 224 31.17 7.03 11.99
N GLY A 225 30.15 6.18 11.88
CA GLY A 225 28.93 6.47 11.13
C GLY A 225 27.95 7.33 11.92
N ASP A 226 26.90 7.68 11.24
CA ASP A 226 25.73 8.34 11.80
C ASP A 226 25.03 7.44 12.83
N ASP A 227 24.30 8.02 13.77
CA ASP A 227 23.64 7.24 14.82
C ASP A 227 22.40 6.51 14.31
N ASP A 228 21.68 7.06 13.34
CA ASP A 228 20.58 6.37 12.68
C ASP A 228 21.05 5.14 11.92
N GLU A 229 22.12 5.25 11.15
CA GLU A 229 22.70 4.13 10.40
C GLU A 229 23.24 3.06 11.36
N ALA A 230 23.93 3.46 12.43
CA ALA A 230 24.47 2.56 13.44
C ALA A 230 23.36 1.83 14.23
N THR A 231 22.33 2.56 14.65
CA THR A 231 21.18 2.02 15.34
C THR A 231 20.37 1.07 14.44
N ALA A 232 20.16 1.42 13.18
CA ALA A 232 19.47 0.57 12.24
C ALA A 232 20.17 -0.79 12.07
N TRP A 233 21.51 -0.80 12.00
CA TRP A 233 22.27 -2.05 11.96
C TRP A 233 22.15 -2.86 13.27
N LEU A 234 22.31 -2.21 14.41
CA LEU A 234 22.23 -2.89 15.72
C LEU A 234 20.84 -3.49 15.94
N TRP A 235 19.80 -2.73 15.66
CA TRP A 235 18.41 -3.19 15.73
C TRP A 235 18.15 -4.36 14.75
N LEU A 236 18.63 -4.23 13.51
CA LEU A 236 18.45 -5.26 12.50
C LEU A 236 19.12 -6.58 12.94
N HIS A 237 20.36 -6.53 13.41
CA HIS A 237 21.12 -7.71 13.82
C HIS A 237 20.52 -8.38 15.07
N GLU A 238 19.95 -7.59 15.99
CA GLU A 238 19.23 -8.14 17.14
C GLU A 238 17.89 -8.77 16.73
N THR A 239 17.14 -8.11 15.84
CA THR A 239 15.83 -8.58 15.37
C THR A 239 15.94 -9.78 14.43
N TYR A 240 16.99 -9.80 13.61
CA TYR A 240 17.31 -10.84 12.64
C TYR A 240 18.76 -11.31 12.79
N PRO A 241 19.03 -12.27 13.70
CA PRO A 241 20.40 -12.71 13.96
C PRO A 241 21.15 -13.29 12.75
N THR A 242 20.43 -13.65 11.70
CA THR A 242 21.00 -14.12 10.42
C THR A 242 21.27 -12.99 9.42
N ALA A 243 20.90 -11.75 9.74
CA ALA A 243 21.23 -10.60 8.92
C ALA A 243 22.74 -10.40 8.85
N GLN A 244 23.21 -10.00 7.67
CA GLN A 244 24.64 -9.82 7.41
C GLN A 244 24.94 -8.37 7.05
N PHE A 245 26.03 -7.86 7.59
CA PHE A 245 26.59 -6.60 7.16
C PHE A 245 27.24 -6.75 5.79
N VAL A 246 26.95 -5.85 4.86
CA VAL A 246 27.42 -5.88 3.48
C VAL A 246 28.03 -4.53 3.15
N SER A 247 29.36 -4.45 3.12
CA SER A 247 30.03 -3.25 2.63
C SER A 247 29.83 -3.09 1.13
N PHE A 248 29.50 -1.89 0.68
CA PHE A 248 29.53 -1.60 -0.78
C PHE A 248 30.90 -1.88 -1.41
N ASN A 249 31.99 -1.82 -0.62
CA ASN A 249 33.33 -2.17 -1.11
C ASN A 249 33.46 -3.63 -1.52
N ASP A 250 32.61 -4.51 -0.99
CA ASP A 250 32.68 -5.95 -1.22
C ASP A 250 31.71 -6.43 -2.29
N VAL A 251 30.79 -5.59 -2.75
CA VAL A 251 29.81 -5.92 -3.80
C VAL A 251 30.45 -5.70 -5.19
N LYS A 252 31.06 -6.75 -5.74
CA LYS A 252 31.78 -6.73 -7.02
C LYS A 252 31.16 -7.64 -8.08
N SER A 253 30.39 -8.62 -7.64
CA SER A 253 29.75 -9.61 -8.49
C SER A 253 28.40 -10.05 -7.91
N ALA A 254 27.59 -10.71 -8.72
CA ALA A 254 26.31 -11.25 -8.28
C ALA A 254 26.49 -12.25 -7.11
N ASP A 255 27.59 -12.99 -7.06
CA ASP A 255 27.83 -13.99 -6.01
C ASP A 255 27.97 -13.36 -4.62
N ASP A 256 28.38 -12.10 -4.52
CA ASP A 256 28.57 -11.39 -3.26
C ASP A 256 27.25 -11.07 -2.56
N ILE A 257 26.15 -10.93 -3.34
CA ILE A 257 24.82 -10.57 -2.82
C ILE A 257 23.72 -11.58 -3.19
N ASN A 258 24.08 -12.62 -3.89
CA ASN A 258 23.12 -13.56 -4.45
C ASN A 258 22.39 -14.42 -3.39
N ASN A 259 22.88 -14.48 -2.15
CA ASN A 259 22.24 -15.17 -1.02
C ASN A 259 21.19 -14.33 -0.31
N PHE A 260 21.12 -13.02 -0.56
CA PHE A 260 20.14 -12.16 0.08
C PHE A 260 18.80 -12.15 -0.67
N ARG A 261 17.73 -12.02 0.10
CA ARG A 261 16.39 -11.76 -0.39
C ARG A 261 16.08 -10.27 -0.41
N VAL A 262 16.53 -9.57 0.64
CA VAL A 262 16.35 -8.14 0.81
C VAL A 262 17.70 -7.51 1.09
N LEU A 263 17.98 -6.41 0.41
CA LEU A 263 19.06 -5.51 0.81
C LEU A 263 18.42 -4.25 1.42
N PHE A 264 18.88 -3.92 2.62
CA PHE A 264 18.44 -2.74 3.36
C PHE A 264 19.58 -1.73 3.41
N TRP A 265 19.31 -0.52 2.94
CA TRP A 265 20.23 0.60 3.06
C TRP A 265 19.52 1.80 3.67
N ILE A 266 20.07 2.30 4.75
CA ILE A 266 19.78 3.61 5.32
C ILE A 266 20.98 4.51 5.05
N ARG A 267 20.72 5.75 4.71
CA ARG A 267 21.72 6.79 4.57
C ARG A 267 21.18 8.02 5.26
N ASP A 268 21.83 8.44 6.30
CA ASP A 268 21.53 9.69 6.95
C ASP A 268 22.67 10.67 6.79
N LEU A 269 22.35 11.91 6.42
CA LEU A 269 23.34 12.94 6.09
C LEU A 269 22.96 14.22 6.81
N GLU A 270 23.48 14.39 8.00
CA GLU A 270 23.24 15.59 8.78
C GLU A 270 23.94 16.81 8.20
N GLY A 271 23.21 17.93 8.16
CA GLY A 271 23.78 19.25 7.87
C GLY A 271 24.46 19.36 6.51
N VAL A 272 24.21 18.45 5.58
CA VAL A 272 24.81 18.47 4.25
C VAL A 272 23.92 19.24 3.27
N GLY A 273 24.57 19.79 2.24
CA GLY A 273 23.86 20.46 1.17
C GLY A 273 23.21 19.50 0.17
N GLU A 274 22.32 20.04 -0.64
CA GLU A 274 21.60 19.27 -1.65
C GLU A 274 22.53 18.48 -2.61
N THR A 275 23.70 19.03 -2.90
CA THR A 275 24.68 18.37 -3.80
C THR A 275 25.18 17.04 -3.24
N GLU A 276 25.43 16.95 -1.95
CA GLU A 276 25.92 15.76 -1.27
C GLU A 276 24.87 14.66 -1.27
N VAL A 277 23.61 15.01 -1.13
CA VAL A 277 22.49 14.04 -1.16
C VAL A 277 22.38 13.38 -2.54
N TRP A 278 22.53 14.15 -3.61
CA TRP A 278 22.48 13.64 -4.98
C TRP A 278 23.69 12.81 -5.37
N THR A 279 24.83 13.04 -4.72
CA THR A 279 26.10 12.41 -5.06
C THR A 279 26.23 11.08 -4.32
N MET A 280 26.44 10.00 -5.06
CA MET A 280 26.73 8.71 -4.44
C MET A 280 28.22 8.61 -4.10
N PRO A 281 28.60 8.01 -2.95
CA PRO A 281 29.96 7.63 -2.66
C PRO A 281 30.54 6.71 -3.74
N ALA A 282 31.84 6.81 -3.99
CA ALA A 282 32.49 6.06 -5.06
C ALA A 282 32.31 4.53 -4.96
N ASN A 283 32.28 3.98 -3.76
CA ASN A 283 32.03 2.55 -3.54
C ASN A 283 30.57 2.17 -3.86
N VAL A 284 29.62 3.04 -3.58
CA VAL A 284 28.21 2.86 -3.96
C VAL A 284 28.07 2.88 -5.48
N GLU A 285 28.69 3.86 -6.15
CA GLU A 285 28.69 3.93 -7.62
C GLU A 285 29.28 2.67 -8.23
N ALA A 286 30.40 2.18 -7.69
CA ALA A 286 31.06 0.95 -8.18
C ALA A 286 30.20 -0.30 -8.01
N ALA A 287 29.44 -0.42 -6.91
CA ALA A 287 28.55 -1.54 -6.63
C ALA A 287 27.20 -1.47 -7.37
N THR A 288 26.78 -0.28 -7.80
CA THR A 288 25.47 -0.04 -8.40
C THR A 288 25.13 -0.97 -9.57
N PRO A 289 26.00 -1.26 -10.54
CA PRO A 289 25.66 -2.17 -11.63
C PRO A 289 25.25 -3.56 -11.12
N VAL A 290 25.99 -4.10 -10.15
CA VAL A 290 25.73 -5.45 -9.57
C VAL A 290 24.40 -5.45 -8.80
N ILE A 291 24.17 -4.45 -7.96
CA ILE A 291 22.92 -4.33 -7.19
C ILE A 291 21.73 -4.13 -8.12
N LYS A 292 21.88 -3.34 -9.17
CA LYS A 292 20.84 -3.10 -10.17
C LYS A 292 20.47 -4.39 -10.91
N ASP A 293 21.44 -5.18 -11.32
CA ASP A 293 21.18 -6.45 -12.00
C ASP A 293 20.52 -7.46 -11.04
N TRP A 294 20.98 -7.54 -9.79
CA TRP A 294 20.35 -8.35 -8.75
C TRP A 294 18.90 -7.93 -8.49
N TYR A 295 18.62 -6.61 -8.43
CA TYR A 295 17.28 -6.07 -8.28
C TYR A 295 16.40 -6.40 -9.51
N LYS A 296 16.96 -6.28 -10.72
CA LYS A 296 16.25 -6.68 -11.95
C LYS A 296 15.88 -8.15 -11.95
N GLU A 297 16.70 -9.02 -11.40
CA GLU A 297 16.44 -10.46 -11.33
C GLU A 297 15.53 -10.88 -10.14
N GLY A 298 15.02 -9.94 -9.36
CA GLY A 298 13.98 -10.18 -8.36
C GLY A 298 14.43 -10.01 -6.91
N GLY A 299 15.61 -9.48 -6.67
CA GLY A 299 16.01 -9.02 -5.33
C GLY A 299 15.15 -7.83 -4.89
N SER A 300 14.90 -7.68 -3.60
CA SER A 300 14.09 -6.58 -3.06
C SER A 300 14.96 -5.61 -2.26
N LEU A 301 14.64 -4.33 -2.36
CA LEU A 301 15.39 -3.25 -1.69
C LEU A 301 14.50 -2.47 -0.74
N LEU A 302 15.04 -2.20 0.46
CA LEU A 302 14.52 -1.19 1.38
C LEU A 302 15.53 -0.04 1.42
N LEU A 303 15.08 1.14 1.00
CA LEU A 303 15.86 2.37 1.05
C LEU A 303 15.23 3.31 2.08
N TRP A 304 16.04 3.83 3.00
CA TRP A 304 15.57 4.63 4.12
C TRP A 304 16.30 5.97 4.17
N SER A 305 15.62 7.03 4.61
CA SER A 305 16.13 8.41 4.62
C SER A 305 16.73 8.81 3.27
N HIS A 306 17.89 9.40 3.23
CA HIS A 306 18.59 9.85 2.01
C HIS A 306 18.97 8.72 1.04
N ALA A 307 18.97 7.45 1.47
CA ALA A 307 19.16 6.33 0.55
C ALA A 307 18.07 6.25 -0.53
N THR A 308 16.91 6.90 -0.33
CA THR A 308 15.81 6.97 -1.31
C THR A 308 16.27 7.53 -2.69
N VAL A 309 17.27 8.40 -2.72
CA VAL A 309 17.88 8.89 -3.98
C VAL A 309 18.38 7.75 -4.85
N TYR A 310 18.80 6.66 -4.24
CA TYR A 310 19.35 5.50 -4.97
C TYR A 310 18.33 4.87 -5.94
N ALA A 311 17.04 5.11 -5.76
CA ALA A 311 16.02 4.71 -6.73
C ALA A 311 16.30 5.26 -8.14
N ALA A 312 16.87 6.47 -8.24
CA ALA A 312 17.27 7.05 -9.51
C ALA A 312 18.50 6.35 -10.09
N HIS A 313 19.49 6.02 -9.28
CA HIS A 313 20.69 5.28 -9.71
C HIS A 313 20.36 3.85 -10.15
N LEU A 314 19.35 3.26 -9.57
CA LEU A 314 18.78 1.97 -10.01
C LEU A 314 17.99 2.08 -11.31
N GLY A 315 17.61 3.30 -11.73
CA GLY A 315 16.88 3.55 -12.96
C GLY A 315 15.37 3.48 -12.83
N ARG A 316 14.82 3.60 -11.59
CA ARG A 316 13.36 3.59 -11.36
C ARG A 316 12.71 4.95 -11.62
N VAL A 317 13.48 6.01 -11.51
CA VAL A 317 13.14 7.38 -11.87
C VAL A 317 14.37 8.03 -12.46
N SER A 318 14.19 8.98 -13.37
CA SER A 318 15.34 9.67 -13.96
C SER A 318 15.92 10.67 -12.96
N LEU A 319 17.23 10.64 -12.76
CA LEU A 319 17.92 11.64 -11.94
C LEU A 319 17.74 13.06 -12.51
N ASP A 320 17.69 13.19 -13.83
CA ASP A 320 17.44 14.48 -14.50
C ASP A 320 16.01 14.97 -14.22
N ASP A 321 15.01 14.06 -14.19
CA ASP A 321 13.65 14.45 -13.84
C ASP A 321 13.56 14.96 -12.40
N LEU A 322 14.30 14.33 -11.48
CA LEU A 322 14.31 14.75 -10.08
C LEU A 322 15.02 16.09 -9.88
N LYS A 323 16.11 16.34 -10.62
CA LYS A 323 16.92 17.56 -10.50
C LYS A 323 16.37 18.74 -11.30
N ASN A 324 15.86 18.50 -12.50
CA ASN A 324 15.49 19.56 -13.45
C ASN A 324 14.07 20.07 -13.29
N ASN A 325 13.20 19.28 -12.72
CA ASN A 325 11.86 19.71 -12.36
C ASN A 325 11.92 20.27 -10.94
N ASP A 326 12.29 21.55 -10.85
CA ASP A 326 12.46 22.32 -9.62
C ASP A 326 11.51 21.79 -8.51
N HIS A 327 12.09 21.17 -7.46
CA HIS A 327 11.36 20.53 -6.38
C HIS A 327 10.66 19.19 -6.70
N ALA A 328 10.99 18.47 -7.75
CA ALA A 328 10.48 17.11 -7.95
C ALA A 328 10.96 16.13 -6.86
N PHE A 329 12.07 16.50 -6.22
CA PHE A 329 12.62 15.82 -5.07
C PHE A 329 13.10 16.87 -4.07
N GLY A 330 12.60 16.81 -2.86
CA GLY A 330 12.93 17.77 -1.82
C GLY A 330 13.60 17.11 -0.63
N MET A 331 14.41 17.91 0.06
CA MET A 331 14.99 17.61 1.36
C MET A 331 14.33 18.48 2.42
N GLY A 332 14.18 17.92 3.63
CA GLY A 332 13.95 18.70 4.85
C GLY A 332 15.22 18.70 5.68
N GLU A 333 15.50 19.80 6.34
CA GLU A 333 16.59 19.92 7.28
C GLU A 333 16.06 20.38 8.64
N GLY A 334 16.75 19.97 9.68
CA GLY A 334 16.65 20.52 11.02
C GLY A 334 15.42 20.11 11.79
N GLY A 335 15.64 19.46 12.90
CA GLY A 335 14.64 19.12 13.88
C GLY A 335 14.42 20.21 14.90
N ILE A 336 13.17 20.31 15.35
CA ILE A 336 12.81 21.08 16.52
C ILE A 336 12.49 20.11 17.65
N ASN A 337 13.08 20.27 18.82
CA ASN A 337 12.96 19.33 19.93
C ASN A 337 11.55 19.09 20.47
N ASN A 338 10.53 19.78 20.02
CA ASN A 338 9.13 19.53 20.37
C ASN A 338 8.25 19.23 19.15
N ASP A 339 8.86 18.90 18.03
CA ASP A 339 8.15 18.55 16.82
C ASP A 339 7.45 17.20 16.93
N VAL A 340 6.31 17.06 16.28
CA VAL A 340 5.54 15.82 16.24
C VAL A 340 5.26 15.49 14.79
N TRP A 341 5.72 14.32 14.35
CA TRP A 341 5.56 13.90 12.97
C TRP A 341 4.57 12.74 12.84
N LYS A 342 3.54 12.99 12.06
CA LYS A 342 2.55 11.99 11.67
C LYS A 342 2.59 11.79 10.17
N MET A 343 2.46 10.56 9.76
CA MET A 343 2.33 10.15 8.37
C MET A 343 0.86 9.97 8.04
N ALA A 344 0.38 10.62 6.99
CA ALA A 344 -0.91 10.33 6.40
C ALA A 344 -0.81 9.09 5.51
N VAL A 345 -1.43 7.98 5.93
CA VAL A 345 -1.44 6.69 5.23
C VAL A 345 -2.73 6.46 4.45
N ALA A 346 -3.71 7.31 4.64
CA ALA A 346 -4.93 7.36 3.86
C ALA A 346 -5.37 8.80 3.72
N LEU A 347 -5.87 9.15 2.57
CA LEU A 347 -6.40 10.46 2.29
C LEU A 347 -7.89 10.44 2.07
N ASN A 348 -8.45 11.62 2.18
CA ASN A 348 -9.82 11.95 1.92
C ASN A 348 -10.30 11.30 0.60
N PRO A 349 -11.47 10.68 0.56
CA PRO A 349 -12.13 10.32 -0.68
C PRO A 349 -12.21 11.55 -1.59
N GLY A 350 -11.52 11.50 -2.73
CA GLY A 350 -11.42 12.62 -3.67
C GLY A 350 -10.05 13.29 -3.78
N SER A 351 -9.06 12.93 -2.94
CA SER A 351 -7.69 13.33 -3.23
C SER A 351 -7.22 12.68 -4.53
N LYS A 352 -6.65 13.50 -5.41
CA LYS A 352 -6.06 13.05 -6.65
C LYS A 352 -4.61 12.58 -6.50
N PHE A 353 -4.01 12.70 -5.33
CA PHE A 353 -2.59 12.43 -5.09
C PHE A 353 -2.32 11.11 -4.39
N THR A 354 -3.23 10.66 -3.53
CA THR A 354 -3.04 9.43 -2.74
C THR A 354 -4.34 8.68 -2.54
N LYS A 355 -4.21 7.42 -2.14
CA LYS A 355 -5.33 6.49 -1.86
C LYS A 355 -5.24 6.02 -0.41
N ASP A 356 -6.24 5.28 0.06
CA ASP A 356 -6.21 4.65 1.39
C ASP A 356 -5.28 3.43 1.37
N HIS A 357 -4.14 3.57 2.03
CA HIS A 357 -3.15 2.51 2.23
C HIS A 357 -3.05 2.04 3.68
N SER A 358 -3.99 2.43 4.55
CA SER A 358 -3.95 2.08 5.98
C SER A 358 -3.95 0.56 6.25
N THR A 359 -4.34 -0.24 5.27
CA THR A 359 -4.31 -1.71 5.35
C THR A 359 -3.08 -2.34 4.69
N HIS A 360 -2.17 -1.53 4.16
CA HIS A 360 -0.94 -2.04 3.54
C HIS A 360 -0.11 -2.82 4.59
N PRO A 361 0.53 -3.94 4.22
CA PRO A 361 1.28 -4.79 5.17
C PRO A 361 2.31 -4.05 6.00
N ILE A 362 2.95 -3.01 5.46
CA ILE A 362 3.96 -2.22 6.21
C ILE A 362 3.38 -1.51 7.43
N TYR A 363 2.08 -1.24 7.46
CA TYR A 363 1.39 -0.57 8.58
C TYR A 363 0.74 -1.53 9.57
N LYS A 364 0.93 -2.85 9.41
CA LYS A 364 0.34 -3.86 10.29
C LYS A 364 0.77 -3.66 11.74
N GLY A 365 -0.22 -3.57 12.63
CA GLY A 365 0.01 -3.43 14.08
C GLY A 365 0.35 -2.01 14.54
N LEU A 366 0.46 -1.04 13.64
CA LEU A 366 0.58 0.37 13.98
C LEU A 366 -0.80 0.96 14.30
N GLU A 367 -0.84 1.84 15.32
CA GLU A 367 -2.07 2.53 15.68
C GLU A 367 -2.39 3.62 14.66
N VAL A 368 -3.60 3.55 14.11
CA VAL A 368 -4.08 4.51 13.12
C VAL A 368 -5.07 5.46 13.77
N GLU A 369 -4.72 6.74 13.83
CA GLU A 369 -5.62 7.82 14.22
C GLU A 369 -6.43 8.28 13.01
N SER A 370 -7.75 8.19 13.08
CA SER A 370 -8.63 8.67 12.02
C SER A 370 -9.10 10.08 12.29
N THR A 371 -8.96 10.96 11.31
CA THR A 371 -9.51 12.32 11.31
C THR A 371 -10.62 12.42 10.28
N ASP A 372 -11.29 13.57 10.20
CA ASP A 372 -12.32 13.83 9.18
C ASP A 372 -11.77 13.76 7.74
N ARG A 373 -10.46 13.88 7.56
CA ARG A 373 -9.81 13.96 6.26
C ARG A 373 -8.77 12.88 5.99
N THR A 374 -8.15 12.33 7.03
CA THR A 374 -6.96 11.48 6.88
C THR A 374 -6.95 10.36 7.91
N LYS A 375 -6.15 9.35 7.65
CA LYS A 375 -5.70 8.37 8.63
C LYS A 375 -4.22 8.58 8.87
N LEU A 376 -3.84 8.77 10.11
CA LEU A 376 -2.49 9.17 10.52
C LEU A 376 -1.84 8.09 11.36
N ILE A 377 -0.52 7.93 11.22
CA ILE A 377 0.33 7.14 12.10
C ILE A 377 1.44 8.06 12.62
N ALA A 378 1.64 8.08 13.94
CA ALA A 378 2.69 8.87 14.55
C ALA A 378 4.02 8.11 14.55
N PHE A 379 5.10 8.78 14.14
CA PHE A 379 6.46 8.22 14.12
C PHE A 379 7.42 8.98 15.03
N LYS A 380 7.20 10.28 15.23
CA LYS A 380 7.99 11.10 16.15
C LYS A 380 7.07 11.86 17.07
N GLY A 381 7.38 11.80 18.36
CA GLY A 381 6.74 12.58 19.42
C GLY A 381 7.53 13.81 19.80
N PRO A 382 6.97 14.64 20.72
CA PRO A 382 7.72 15.74 21.29
C PRO A 382 8.92 15.20 22.07
N GLY A 383 10.04 15.86 21.95
CA GLY A 383 11.28 15.49 22.60
C GLY A 383 12.48 16.05 21.88
N TRP A 384 13.63 15.63 22.30
CA TRP A 384 14.87 16.02 21.65
C TRP A 384 14.99 15.31 20.32
N THR A 385 15.24 16.04 19.26
CA THR A 385 15.46 15.51 17.93
C THR A 385 16.71 16.10 17.35
N GLU A 386 17.21 15.38 16.43
CA GLU A 386 18.29 15.79 15.59
C GLU A 386 17.81 16.60 14.42
N ASP A 387 17.96 16.14 13.27
CA ASP A 387 17.43 16.71 12.05
C ASP A 387 16.50 15.72 11.35
N HIS A 388 15.57 16.26 10.64
CA HIS A 388 14.66 15.44 9.88
C HIS A 388 15.15 15.34 8.45
N ASN A 389 15.94 14.35 8.19
CA ASN A 389 16.43 14.10 6.83
C ASN A 389 15.33 13.50 5.97
N CYS A 390 14.34 14.30 5.62
CA CYS A 390 13.27 13.84 4.76
C CYS A 390 13.62 13.94 3.28
N LEU A 391 13.25 12.88 2.57
CA LEU A 391 13.21 12.85 1.13
C LEU A 391 11.79 12.60 0.64
N PHE A 392 11.33 13.43 -0.26
CA PHE A 392 9.99 13.31 -0.80
C PHE A 392 9.95 13.52 -2.31
N PHE A 393 9.00 12.87 -2.96
CA PHE A 393 8.67 13.17 -4.34
C PHE A 393 7.58 14.23 -4.39
N ASN A 394 7.84 15.32 -5.10
CA ASN A 394 6.84 16.30 -5.47
C ASN A 394 6.08 15.77 -6.69
N ILE A 395 4.88 15.27 -6.45
CA ILE A 395 4.09 14.56 -7.46
C ILE A 395 3.74 15.44 -8.66
N PRO A 396 3.22 16.67 -8.51
CA PRO A 396 2.97 17.55 -9.64
C PRO A 396 4.22 17.83 -10.47
N SER A 397 5.37 18.07 -9.84
CA SER A 397 6.62 18.35 -10.53
C SER A 397 7.13 17.15 -11.33
N LEU A 398 7.06 15.94 -10.76
CA LEU A 398 7.41 14.70 -11.46
C LEU A 398 6.55 14.45 -12.70
N LEU A 399 5.30 14.85 -12.67
CA LEU A 399 4.34 14.65 -13.76
C LEU A 399 4.36 15.78 -14.81
N THR A 400 5.17 16.83 -14.62
CA THR A 400 5.25 17.94 -15.57
C THR A 400 5.60 17.44 -16.98
N GLY A 401 4.68 17.65 -17.92
CA GLY A 401 4.82 17.20 -19.31
C GLY A 401 4.71 15.69 -19.54
N LYS A 402 4.40 14.89 -18.51
CA LYS A 402 4.38 13.43 -18.61
C LYS A 402 3.06 12.75 -18.22
N GLY A 403 2.19 13.43 -17.55
CA GLY A 403 0.93 12.85 -17.09
C GLY A 403 -0.18 13.88 -16.92
N ASN A 404 -1.40 13.41 -16.75
CA ASN A 404 -2.54 14.29 -16.46
C ASN A 404 -2.50 14.70 -14.99
N GLN A 405 -2.19 15.96 -14.74
CA GLN A 405 -2.11 16.55 -13.41
C GLN A 405 -3.47 16.99 -12.87
N ASP A 406 -4.48 17.08 -13.74
CA ASP A 406 -5.74 17.74 -13.39
C ASP A 406 -6.75 16.79 -12.74
N GLU A 407 -6.70 15.48 -13.03
CA GLU A 407 -7.73 14.54 -12.59
C GLU A 407 -7.24 13.53 -11.53
N ASP A 408 -6.23 12.72 -11.83
CA ASP A 408 -5.74 11.67 -10.93
C ASP A 408 -4.22 11.52 -11.01
N CYS A 409 -3.51 12.35 -10.25
CA CYS A 409 -2.04 12.33 -10.20
C CYS A 409 -1.49 11.00 -9.66
N TYR A 410 -2.21 10.32 -8.74
CA TYR A 410 -1.82 9.00 -8.25
C TYR A 410 -1.77 7.97 -9.38
N THR A 411 -2.83 7.88 -10.17
CA THR A 411 -2.86 6.96 -11.32
C THR A 411 -1.83 7.35 -12.36
N ALA A 412 -1.66 8.64 -12.65
CA ALA A 412 -0.65 9.11 -13.60
C ALA A 412 0.79 8.76 -13.12
N LEU A 413 1.09 8.96 -11.84
CA LEU A 413 2.39 8.62 -11.26
C LEU A 413 2.68 7.11 -11.38
N THR A 414 1.68 6.28 -11.10
CA THR A 414 1.78 4.82 -11.23
C THR A 414 1.99 4.41 -12.69
N GLN A 415 1.29 5.02 -13.63
CA GLN A 415 1.42 4.71 -15.06
C GLN A 415 2.76 5.16 -15.65
N VAL A 416 3.26 6.33 -15.26
CA VAL A 416 4.48 6.90 -15.83
C VAL A 416 5.74 6.29 -15.21
N TYR A 417 5.75 6.08 -13.90
CA TYR A 417 6.96 5.68 -13.15
C TYR A 417 6.83 4.33 -12.46
N GLY A 418 5.63 3.75 -12.40
CA GLY A 418 5.36 2.54 -11.61
C GLY A 418 5.40 2.78 -10.10
N ILE A 419 5.32 4.03 -9.65
CA ILE A 419 5.35 4.39 -8.24
C ILE A 419 3.94 4.26 -7.65
N TYR A 420 3.84 3.59 -6.50
CA TYR A 420 2.66 3.62 -5.65
C TYR A 420 2.99 4.39 -4.38
N PRO A 421 2.49 5.63 -4.24
CA PRO A 421 2.61 6.39 -2.99
C PRO A 421 1.86 5.68 -1.87
N LEU A 422 2.54 5.40 -0.76
CA LEU A 422 1.96 4.71 0.40
C LEU A 422 1.68 5.64 1.56
N GLY A 423 2.35 6.77 1.63
CA GLY A 423 2.19 7.72 2.71
C GLY A 423 2.89 9.04 2.44
N THR A 424 2.42 10.06 3.12
CA THR A 424 2.91 11.41 2.99
C THR A 424 2.90 12.12 4.34
N TRP A 425 3.64 13.18 4.45
CA TRP A 425 3.63 14.07 5.60
C TRP A 425 2.22 14.65 5.82
N ASP A 426 1.75 14.68 7.06
CA ASP A 426 0.37 15.08 7.39
C ASP A 426 0.03 16.52 6.99
N SER A 427 1.04 17.41 6.94
CA SER A 427 0.88 18.80 6.50
C SER A 427 0.97 19.00 4.98
N GLN A 428 1.38 17.98 4.22
CA GLN A 428 1.69 18.06 2.78
C GLN A 428 0.93 17.03 1.94
N ILE A 429 -0.24 16.65 2.39
CA ILE A 429 -1.03 15.54 1.87
C ILE A 429 -1.47 15.66 0.42
N ASP A 430 -1.42 16.85 -0.14
CA ASP A 430 -2.00 17.10 -1.46
C ASP A 430 -0.97 17.12 -2.60
N TRP A 431 0.33 17.01 -2.30
CA TRP A 431 1.33 17.16 -3.38
C TRP A 431 2.65 16.40 -3.19
N VAL A 432 2.96 15.88 -2.02
CA VAL A 432 4.21 15.11 -1.82
C VAL A 432 3.95 13.67 -1.45
N SER A 433 4.92 12.80 -1.71
CA SER A 433 4.95 11.43 -1.25
C SER A 433 6.31 11.10 -0.66
N GLN A 434 6.33 10.59 0.55
CA GLN A 434 7.54 10.25 1.31
C GLN A 434 7.74 8.75 1.48
N MET A 435 6.67 7.97 1.38
CA MET A 435 6.77 6.51 1.32
C MET A 435 6.27 6.02 -0.02
N ASN A 436 7.13 5.31 -0.73
CA ASN A 436 6.87 4.93 -2.11
C ASN A 436 7.29 3.50 -2.37
N VAL A 437 6.49 2.75 -3.11
CA VAL A 437 6.84 1.41 -3.53
C VAL A 437 6.77 1.27 -5.05
N TRP A 438 7.77 0.59 -5.60
CA TRP A 438 7.74 0.02 -6.95
C TRP A 438 7.58 -1.48 -6.80
N GLU A 439 6.36 -1.94 -6.99
CA GLU A 439 6.05 -3.37 -6.90
C GLU A 439 6.66 -4.15 -8.06
N ALA A 440 7.02 -5.39 -7.77
CA ALA A 440 7.31 -6.36 -8.81
C ALA A 440 6.02 -6.59 -9.61
N GLN A 441 5.96 -6.07 -10.83
CA GLN A 441 4.76 -6.17 -11.67
C GLN A 441 4.81 -7.46 -12.50
N GLN A 442 3.70 -8.17 -12.53
CA GLN A 442 3.52 -9.31 -13.42
C GLN A 442 3.64 -8.81 -14.87
N GLY A 443 4.56 -9.38 -15.64
CA GLY A 443 4.84 -8.95 -17.02
C GLY A 443 5.87 -7.83 -17.15
N ASN A 444 6.37 -7.26 -16.05
CA ASN A 444 7.54 -6.38 -16.13
C ASN A 444 8.79 -7.24 -16.33
N THR A 445 9.36 -7.16 -17.52
CA THR A 445 10.57 -7.94 -17.87
C THR A 445 11.86 -7.26 -17.45
N GLU A 446 11.82 -5.98 -17.09
CA GLU A 446 13.02 -5.22 -16.73
C GLU A 446 13.33 -5.26 -15.23
N PHE A 447 12.32 -5.08 -14.38
CA PHE A 447 12.49 -5.05 -12.93
C PHE A 447 11.57 -6.08 -12.27
N LYS A 448 12.14 -7.21 -11.87
CA LYS A 448 11.39 -8.30 -11.21
C LYS A 448 11.36 -8.17 -9.68
N GLY A 449 12.19 -7.30 -9.11
CA GLY A 449 12.26 -7.03 -7.68
C GLY A 449 11.32 -5.91 -7.24
N THR A 450 11.07 -5.84 -5.94
CA THR A 450 10.31 -4.77 -5.28
C THR A 450 11.26 -3.78 -4.61
N LEU A 451 11.02 -2.49 -4.81
CA LEU A 451 11.75 -1.41 -4.17
C LEU A 451 10.80 -0.62 -3.27
N LEU A 452 11.13 -0.52 -1.99
CA LEU A 452 10.40 0.28 -1.01
C LEU A 452 11.30 1.40 -0.49
N CYS A 453 10.81 2.63 -0.58
CA CYS A 453 11.48 3.84 -0.12
C CYS A 453 10.73 4.45 1.05
N ILE A 454 11.40 4.72 2.16
CA ILE A 454 10.91 5.40 3.35
C ILE A 454 11.73 6.67 3.53
N GLY A 455 11.18 7.79 3.09
CA GLY A 455 11.85 9.09 3.11
C GLY A 455 11.26 10.09 4.10
N ASN A 456 10.48 9.62 5.08
CA ASN A 456 9.92 10.48 6.12
C ASN A 456 10.95 10.75 7.21
N GLY A 457 11.29 12.02 7.44
CA GLY A 457 12.28 12.42 8.45
C GLY A 457 11.89 12.12 9.89
N GLY A 458 10.62 11.93 10.18
CA GLY A 458 10.18 11.45 11.51
C GLY A 458 10.37 9.95 11.73
N CYS A 459 10.83 9.22 10.72
CA CYS A 459 11.13 7.79 10.82
C CYS A 459 12.62 7.54 11.11
N GLU A 460 13.18 8.25 12.05
CA GLU A 460 14.57 8.11 12.48
C GLU A 460 14.73 6.89 13.39
N PHE A 461 15.81 6.12 13.15
CA PHE A 461 16.14 4.96 13.98
C PHE A 461 16.71 5.37 15.34
N SER A 462 17.32 6.55 15.42
CA SER A 462 17.82 7.13 16.62
C SER A 462 17.51 8.63 16.70
N MET A 463 17.44 9.13 17.92
CA MET A 463 17.43 10.54 18.22
C MET A 463 18.51 10.84 19.23
N LYS A 464 19.09 12.00 19.19
CA LYS A 464 20.12 12.40 20.17
C LYS A 464 19.56 12.37 21.58
N ASN A 465 20.41 12.07 22.52
CA ASN A 465 20.14 12.22 23.95
C ASN A 465 19.83 13.67 24.30
N THR A 466 19.24 13.90 25.46
CA THR A 466 18.88 15.26 25.94
C THR A 466 20.06 16.21 26.09
N ASP A 467 21.28 15.68 26.15
CA ASP A 467 22.54 16.44 26.17
C ASP A 467 23.14 16.66 24.76
N GLY A 468 22.45 16.23 23.71
CA GLY A 468 22.90 16.35 22.33
C GLY A 468 23.90 15.27 21.89
N THR A 469 24.17 14.26 22.72
CA THR A 469 25.04 13.16 22.33
C THR A 469 24.30 12.10 21.52
N PRO A 470 24.93 11.47 20.51
CA PRO A 470 24.34 10.38 19.75
C PRO A 470 23.97 9.18 20.62
N ASP A 471 22.82 8.56 20.36
CA ASP A 471 22.45 7.26 20.94
C ASP A 471 22.55 6.16 19.90
N LYS A 472 23.68 5.48 19.87
CA LYS A 472 23.94 4.34 18.95
C LYS A 472 23.59 3.01 19.59
N SER A 473 22.49 2.93 20.32
CA SER A 473 21.97 1.68 20.87
C SER A 473 20.97 1.03 19.91
N ALA A 474 20.73 -0.25 20.07
CA ALA A 474 19.72 -0.96 19.28
C ALA A 474 18.27 -0.49 19.59
N HIS A 475 18.06 0.15 20.72
CA HIS A 475 16.74 0.59 21.20
C HIS A 475 16.83 1.95 21.89
N PRO A 476 17.06 3.04 21.16
CA PRO A 476 17.03 4.39 21.71
C PRO A 476 15.65 4.72 22.25
N LYS A 477 15.58 5.60 23.25
CA LYS A 477 14.34 5.87 24.02
C LYS A 477 13.91 7.33 24.03
N ASN A 478 14.54 8.18 23.23
CA ASN A 478 14.22 9.61 23.21
C ASN A 478 12.95 9.94 22.43
N ASN A 479 12.44 9.00 21.63
CA ASN A 479 11.19 9.14 20.89
C ASN A 479 10.12 8.22 21.49
N ILE A 480 8.99 8.79 21.92
CA ILE A 480 7.86 8.01 22.46
C ILE A 480 7.20 7.10 21.43
N TYR A 481 7.43 7.33 20.13
CA TYR A 481 6.94 6.51 19.01
C TYR A 481 8.04 5.66 18.35
N GLN A 482 9.18 5.47 19.03
CA GLN A 482 10.30 4.70 18.47
C GLN A 482 9.89 3.28 18.07
N ASP A 483 9.03 2.65 18.86
CA ASP A 483 8.50 1.32 18.55
C ASP A 483 7.70 1.29 17.25
N ASN A 484 7.08 2.40 16.86
CA ASN A 484 6.39 2.50 15.57
C ASN A 484 7.38 2.51 14.40
N VAL A 485 8.53 3.19 14.54
CA VAL A 485 9.60 3.18 13.53
C VAL A 485 10.15 1.76 13.36
N PHE A 486 10.47 1.07 14.46
CA PHE A 486 10.94 -0.32 14.42
C PHE A 486 9.88 -1.28 13.85
N THR A 487 8.60 -1.07 14.19
CA THR A 487 7.50 -1.86 13.65
C THR A 487 7.35 -1.63 12.14
N LEU A 488 7.45 -0.38 11.68
CA LEU A 488 7.43 -0.05 10.25
C LEU A 488 8.60 -0.72 9.53
N ALA A 489 9.81 -0.64 10.06
CA ALA A 489 11.00 -1.26 9.48
C ALA A 489 10.86 -2.79 9.41
N LYS A 490 10.44 -3.43 10.50
CA LYS A 490 10.18 -4.86 10.55
C LYS A 490 9.14 -5.29 9.52
N ASN A 491 7.99 -4.61 9.50
CA ASN A 491 6.93 -4.90 8.54
C ASN A 491 7.40 -4.71 7.09
N SER A 492 8.22 -3.69 6.83
CA SER A 492 8.78 -3.41 5.51
C SER A 492 9.71 -4.54 5.05
N LEU A 493 10.58 -5.03 5.94
CA LEU A 493 11.46 -6.17 5.64
C LEU A 493 10.65 -7.46 5.43
N GLU A 494 9.67 -7.77 6.29
CA GLU A 494 8.82 -8.94 6.12
C GLU A 494 7.99 -8.88 4.84
N TYR A 495 7.49 -7.70 4.49
CA TYR A 495 6.81 -7.47 3.22
C TYR A 495 7.72 -7.75 2.04
N LEU A 496 8.94 -7.21 2.03
CA LEU A 496 9.91 -7.39 0.94
C LEU A 496 10.44 -8.82 0.83
N LYS A 497 10.53 -9.55 1.93
CA LYS A 497 10.93 -10.97 1.91
C LYS A 497 9.96 -11.86 1.14
N THR A 498 8.72 -11.44 1.00
CA THR A 498 7.66 -12.19 0.31
C THR A 498 7.46 -11.80 -1.17
N ARG A 499 8.27 -10.88 -1.68
CA ARG A 499 8.14 -10.32 -3.04
C ARG A 499 9.09 -10.94 -4.04
#